data_121d9cc4f38cb0b826a564407daf325a
#
_entry.id   121d9cc4f38cb0b826a564407daf325a
#
_cell.length_a   1.000
_cell.length_b   1.000
_cell.length_c   1.000
_cell.angle_alpha   90.00
_cell.angle_beta   90.00
_cell.angle_gamma   90.00
#
_symmetry.space_group_name_H-M   'P 1'
#
loop_
_entity.id
_entity.type
_entity.pdbx_description
1 polymer ?
#
loop_
_entity_poly.entity_id
_entity_poly.type
_entity_poly.pdbx_seq_one_letter_code
_entity_poly.pdbx_strand_id
1 'polypeptide(L)' 'MSNWNIAAKPQEDRDKVNVDLAASGVAYKERLNMPVIPEAVMREQPEHLRDYFLERLKFYREKSITLPKGSDPVYLKQDD' A
#
# COMPACT_ATOMS: atom_id res chain seq x y z
N MET A 1 -12.16 -14.81 17.99
CA MET A 1 -11.92 -15.06 17.45
C MET A 1 -11.10 -15.06 16.41
N SER A 2 -10.63 -15.87 16.11
CA SER A 2 -9.60 -15.92 15.19
C SER A 2 -9.99 -15.70 13.83
N ASN A 3 -11.06 -15.10 13.61
CA ASN A 3 -11.52 -14.78 12.28
C ASN A 3 -10.57 -13.84 11.55
N TRP A 4 -9.69 -13.22 12.29
CA TRP A 4 -8.75 -12.30 11.69
C TRP A 4 -7.47 -12.94 11.29
N ASN A 5 -7.36 -14.24 11.47
CA ASN A 5 -6.17 -14.95 11.04
C ASN A 5 -6.15 -15.02 9.53
N ILE A 6 -5.22 -14.33 8.91
CA ILE A 6 -5.15 -14.27 7.46
C ILE A 6 -4.92 -15.64 6.85
N ALA A 7 -4.29 -16.54 7.60
CA ALA A 7 -4.02 -17.88 7.10
C ALA A 7 -5.30 -18.69 6.89
N ALA A 8 -6.39 -18.28 7.51
CA ALA A 8 -7.65 -18.98 7.35
C ALA A 8 -8.43 -18.51 6.13
N LYS A 9 -7.96 -17.43 5.47
CA LYS A 9 -8.65 -16.92 4.30
C LYS A 9 -8.28 -17.70 3.05
N PRO A 10 -9.14 -17.69 2.02
CA PRO A 10 -8.78 -18.31 0.74
C PRO A 10 -7.49 -17.71 0.18
N GLN A 11 -6.80 -18.50 -0.61
CA GLN A 11 -5.54 -18.07 -1.19
C GLN A 11 -5.68 -16.76 -1.96
N GLU A 12 -6.76 -16.62 -2.70
CA GLU A 12 -6.95 -15.42 -3.49
C GLU A 12 -7.06 -14.18 -2.61
N ASP A 13 -7.75 -14.29 -1.48
CA ASP A 13 -7.88 -13.16 -0.56
C ASP A 13 -6.54 -12.79 0.04
N ARG A 14 -5.73 -13.79 0.38
CA ARG A 14 -4.40 -13.52 0.91
C ARG A 14 -3.52 -12.86 -0.12
N ASP A 15 -3.62 -13.30 -1.38
CA ASP A 15 -2.85 -12.69 -2.45
C ASP A 15 -3.25 -11.24 -2.65
N LYS A 16 -4.54 -10.94 -2.56
CA LYS A 16 -4.99 -9.55 -2.69
C LYS A 16 -4.49 -8.68 -1.56
N VAL A 17 -4.48 -9.21 -0.34
CA VAL A 17 -3.95 -8.46 0.80
C VAL A 17 -2.49 -8.15 0.58
N ASN A 18 -1.72 -9.13 0.11
CA ASN A 18 -0.29 -8.92 -0.14
C ASN A 18 -0.06 -7.89 -1.23
N VAL A 19 -0.86 -7.95 -2.31
CA VAL A 19 -0.74 -6.99 -3.39
C VAL A 19 -1.09 -5.59 -2.90
N ASP A 20 -2.14 -5.48 -2.10
CA ASP A 20 -2.56 -4.20 -1.55
C ASP A 20 -1.46 -3.61 -0.68
N LEU A 21 -0.82 -4.43 0.15
CA LEU A 21 0.28 -3.97 0.99
C LEU A 21 1.46 -3.49 0.14
N ALA A 22 1.76 -4.20 -0.94
CA ALA A 22 2.84 -3.80 -1.81
C ALA A 22 2.53 -2.44 -2.46
N ALA A 23 1.29 -2.24 -2.88
CA ALA A 23 0.90 -0.97 -3.49
C ALA A 23 1.01 0.17 -2.49
N SER A 24 0.55 -0.05 -1.26
CA SER A 24 0.64 1.00 -0.25
C SER A 24 2.09 1.31 0.08
N GLY A 25 2.95 0.29 0.10
CA GLY A 25 4.37 0.50 0.36
C GLY A 25 5.03 1.35 -0.70
N VAL A 26 4.67 1.13 -1.96
CA VAL A 26 5.22 1.93 -3.06
C VAL A 26 4.80 3.39 -2.90
N ALA A 27 3.51 3.62 -2.66
CA ALA A 27 3.01 4.98 -2.52
C ALA A 27 3.67 5.68 -1.33
N TYR A 28 3.86 4.96 -0.24
CA TYR A 28 4.50 5.50 0.96
C TYR A 28 5.94 5.93 0.64
N LYS A 29 6.68 5.07 -0.06
CA LYS A 29 8.06 5.40 -0.40
C LYS A 29 8.12 6.59 -1.34
N GLU A 30 7.22 6.65 -2.31
CA GLU A 30 7.17 7.78 -3.22
C GLU A 30 6.91 9.08 -2.47
N ARG A 31 6.00 9.02 -1.51
CA ARG A 31 5.66 10.19 -0.73
C ARG A 31 6.86 10.71 0.07
N LEU A 32 7.69 9.79 0.54
CA LEU A 32 8.85 10.16 1.35
C LEU A 32 10.12 10.36 0.50
N ASN A 33 9.98 10.32 -0.82
CA ASN A 33 11.11 10.45 -1.74
C ASN A 33 12.15 9.35 -1.54
N MET A 34 11.69 8.17 -1.15
CA MET A 34 12.57 7.02 -1.01
C MET A 34 12.68 6.30 -2.33
N PRO A 35 13.83 5.67 -2.60
CA PRO A 35 13.99 4.95 -3.86
C PRO A 35 12.98 3.81 -3.97
N VAL A 36 12.28 3.77 -5.10
CA VAL A 36 11.35 2.70 -5.37
C VAL A 36 11.08 2.69 -6.86
N ILE A 37 10.95 1.51 -7.43
CA ILE A 37 10.62 1.34 -8.83
C ILE A 37 9.27 0.64 -8.89
N PRO A 38 8.18 1.40 -9.08
CA PRO A 38 6.84 0.81 -9.03
C PRO A 38 6.65 -0.32 -10.03
N GLU A 39 7.25 -0.19 -11.21
CA GLU A 39 7.11 -1.21 -12.22
C GLU A 39 7.74 -2.53 -11.80
N ALA A 40 8.86 -2.46 -11.12
CA ALA A 40 9.51 -3.66 -10.63
C ALA A 40 8.66 -4.36 -9.58
N VAL A 41 8.08 -3.56 -8.68
CA VAL A 41 7.20 -4.12 -7.65
C VAL A 41 5.97 -4.75 -8.29
N MET A 42 5.43 -4.10 -9.33
CA MET A 42 4.28 -4.63 -10.04
C MET A 42 4.60 -6.00 -10.64
N ARG A 43 5.79 -6.15 -11.21
CA ARG A 43 6.17 -7.40 -11.84
C ARG A 43 6.33 -8.53 -10.83
N GLU A 44 6.57 -8.21 -9.58
CA GLU A 44 6.68 -9.21 -8.53
C GLU A 44 5.31 -9.75 -8.12
N GLN A 45 4.24 -9.08 -8.54
CA GLN A 45 2.90 -9.51 -8.18
C GLN A 45 2.41 -10.59 -9.15
N PRO A 46 1.47 -11.44 -8.69
CA PRO A 46 0.88 -12.41 -9.62
C PRO A 46 0.29 -11.72 -10.82
N GLU A 47 0.46 -12.32 -11.99
CA GLU A 47 0.04 -11.68 -13.23
C GLU A 47 -1.43 -11.28 -13.21
N HIS A 48 -2.28 -12.14 -12.70
CA HIS A 48 -3.72 -11.87 -12.68
C HIS A 48 -4.11 -10.79 -11.66
N LEU A 49 -3.16 -10.35 -10.82
CA LEU A 49 -3.43 -9.31 -9.85
C LEU A 49 -2.65 -8.03 -10.13
N ARG A 50 -1.98 -7.96 -11.28
CA ARG A 50 -1.22 -6.76 -11.61
C ARG A 50 -2.12 -5.56 -11.84
N ASP A 51 -3.27 -5.76 -12.45
CA ASP A 51 -4.22 -4.67 -12.62
C ASP A 51 -4.75 -4.21 -11.28
N TYR A 52 -5.00 -5.15 -10.38
CA TYR A 52 -5.43 -4.83 -9.03
C TYR A 52 -4.34 -4.01 -8.32
N PHE A 53 -3.09 -4.40 -8.49
CA PHE A 53 -1.98 -3.65 -7.90
C PHE A 53 -1.99 -2.20 -8.40
N LEU A 54 -2.13 -2.01 -9.70
CA LEU A 54 -2.12 -0.66 -10.27
C LEU A 54 -3.30 0.15 -9.77
N GLU A 55 -4.45 -0.47 -9.63
CA GLU A 55 -5.63 0.19 -9.12
C GLU A 55 -5.42 0.63 -7.66
N ARG A 56 -4.87 -0.26 -6.85
CA ARG A 56 -4.61 0.08 -5.45
C ARG A 56 -3.50 1.12 -5.33
N LEU A 57 -2.50 1.04 -6.19
CA LEU A 57 -1.43 2.02 -6.18
C LEU A 57 -1.99 3.42 -6.47
N LYS A 58 -2.87 3.52 -7.46
CA LYS A 58 -3.50 4.79 -7.77
C LYS A 58 -4.29 5.30 -6.57
N PHE A 59 -5.03 4.40 -5.93
CA PHE A 59 -5.81 4.76 -4.75
C PHE A 59 -4.91 5.33 -3.65
N TYR A 60 -3.82 4.66 -3.36
CA TYR A 60 -2.93 5.11 -2.30
C TYR A 60 -2.18 6.38 -2.67
N ARG A 61 -1.86 6.57 -3.94
CA ARG A 61 -1.22 7.80 -4.38
C ARG A 61 -2.15 9.00 -4.17
N GLU A 62 -3.42 8.80 -4.47
CA GLU A 62 -4.40 9.87 -4.27
C GLU A 62 -4.59 10.15 -2.78
N LYS A 63 -4.62 9.10 -1.98
CA LYS A 63 -4.71 9.27 -0.54
C LYS A 63 -3.48 9.98 -0.01
N SER A 64 -2.31 9.65 -0.54
CA SER A 64 -1.07 10.24 -0.09
C SER A 64 -1.06 11.74 -0.30
N ILE A 65 -1.68 12.21 -1.37
CA ILE A 65 -1.75 13.65 -1.64
C ILE A 65 -2.59 14.36 -0.59
N THR A 66 -3.62 13.71 -0.08
CA THR A 66 -4.54 14.34 0.87
C THR A 66 -4.11 14.16 2.32
N LEU A 67 -3.16 13.26 2.58
CA LEU A 67 -2.72 13.04 3.95
C LEU A 67 -1.64 14.04 4.33
N PRO A 68 -1.62 14.51 5.58
CA PRO A 68 -0.55 15.41 6.03
C PRO A 68 0.80 14.70 5.99
N LYS A 69 1.83 15.45 5.70
CA LYS A 69 3.18 14.92 5.76
C LYS A 69 3.65 14.92 7.19
N GLY A 70 4.68 14.11 7.49
CA GLY A 70 5.18 14.03 8.85
C GLY A 70 5.61 15.36 9.43
N SER A 71 6.00 16.31 8.58
CA SER A 71 6.43 17.62 9.05
C SER A 71 5.27 18.60 9.23
N ASP A 72 4.05 18.21 8.91
CA ASP A 72 2.91 19.09 9.07
C ASP A 72 2.59 19.31 10.54
N PRO A 73 2.12 20.51 10.90
CA PRO A 73 1.73 20.76 12.28
C PRO A 73 0.70 19.79 12.82
N VAL A 74 -0.15 19.25 11.94
CA VAL A 74 -1.15 18.27 12.36
C VAL A 74 -0.48 17.05 12.98
N TYR A 75 0.58 16.55 12.36
CA TYR A 75 1.30 15.43 12.91
C TYR A 75 2.01 15.79 14.21
N LEU A 76 2.60 16.99 14.25
CA LEU A 76 3.31 17.42 15.44
C LEU A 76 2.36 17.53 16.62
N LYS A 77 1.13 17.96 16.37
CA LYS A 77 0.16 18.07 17.45
C LYS A 77 -0.24 16.71 17.98
N GLN A 78 -0.24 15.73 17.13
CA GLN A 78 -0.64 14.39 17.56
C GLN A 78 0.38 13.76 18.49
N ASP A 79 1.59 14.23 18.43
CA ASP A 79 2.64 13.72 19.28
C ASP A 79 2.54 14.21 20.71
N ASP A 80 1.71 15.18 20.94
CA ASP A 80 1.54 15.70 22.31
C ASP A 80 0.67 14.80 23.19
#